data_cbaf9caf848ad88332efd5d53cbc7654
#
_entry.id   cbaf9caf848ad88332efd5d53cbc7654
#
_cell.length_a   1.000
_cell.length_b   1.000
_cell.length_c   1.000
_cell.angle_alpha   90.00
_cell.angle_beta   90.00
_cell.angle_gamma   90.00
#
_symmetry.space_group_name_H-M   'P 1'
#
loop_
_entity.id
_entity.type
_entity.pdbx_description
1 polymer ?
#
loop_
_entity_poly.entity_id
_entity_poly.type
_entity_poly.pdbx_seq_one_letter_code
_entity_poly.pdbx_strand_id
1 'polypeptide(L)'
;MTSSILAYCRPGYENDTANELTTRYGEAGYFGYPVSTKNSGFVHYHLYDASQLDSTLTQFAVHESIFPRQLVAVFTSMSDIEKEDRVGQVLDALREVEKPHSIFGAIDVEYPDTEDGKTLAKFCRKFTVPLRQALRKANWLTAKENTGKPKLHIFFESFEVCHIGYTLPKYASSDHLGICRLKFPSDAPSRSTLKLEDALVNMLSAKQQEKVLRTGGRAVDLGACPGGWTYQLVKRGMYVEAIDNGLVADSLMSTGLVEHHAADGFTYRPQFGRVELLVCDMIEQPDRVAKLMGDWLVEHWATHAIFNLKLPMKQRYETVVEAMTLLKSRLNALEDAFAVKVRHLYHDRDEVTVTIVRTSKDEV
;
A
#
# COMPACT_ATOMS: atom_id res chain seq x y z
N MET A 1 0.81 0.47 -30.89
CA MET A 1 0.32 0.95 -29.58
C MET A 1 1.00 0.12 -28.51
N THR A 2 1.68 0.75 -27.58
CA THR A 2 2.39 0.04 -26.51
C THR A 2 1.47 -0.13 -25.32
N SER A 3 0.93 -1.33 -25.14
CA SER A 3 0.19 -1.69 -23.93
C SER A 3 1.15 -1.81 -22.76
N SER A 4 0.81 -1.20 -21.61
CA SER A 4 1.64 -1.26 -20.42
C SER A 4 0.80 -1.32 -19.15
N ILE A 5 1.39 -1.83 -18.08
CA ILE A 5 0.88 -1.63 -16.72
C ILE A 5 1.58 -0.39 -16.15
N LEU A 6 0.80 0.64 -15.88
CA LEU A 6 1.25 1.84 -15.19
C LEU A 6 1.08 1.63 -13.68
N ALA A 7 2.19 1.53 -12.97
CA ALA A 7 2.22 1.36 -11.52
C ALA A 7 2.52 2.69 -10.84
N TYR A 8 1.62 3.17 -9.98
CA TYR A 8 1.90 4.32 -9.12
C TYR A 8 2.72 3.87 -7.92
N CYS A 9 3.70 4.65 -7.56
CA CYS A 9 4.55 4.37 -6.39
C CYS A 9 4.93 5.66 -5.66
N ARG A 10 5.67 5.54 -4.58
CA ARG A 10 6.30 6.69 -3.93
C ARG A 10 7.45 7.20 -4.79
N PRO A 11 7.60 8.53 -5.01
CA PRO A 11 8.78 9.10 -5.66
C PRO A 11 10.07 8.64 -4.99
N GLY A 12 11.04 8.19 -5.81
CA GLY A 12 12.31 7.61 -5.36
C GLY A 12 12.28 6.09 -5.15
N TYR A 13 11.13 5.43 -5.40
CA TYR A 13 10.94 3.97 -5.32
C TYR A 13 10.65 3.33 -6.68
N GLU A 14 10.90 4.05 -7.76
CA GLU A 14 10.61 3.57 -9.12
C GLU A 14 11.41 2.30 -9.46
N ASN A 15 12.70 2.25 -9.08
CA ASN A 15 13.52 1.06 -9.33
C ASN A 15 13.04 -0.16 -8.55
N ASP A 16 12.68 0.03 -7.28
CA ASP A 16 12.19 -1.06 -6.43
C ASP A 16 10.82 -1.56 -6.93
N THR A 17 9.95 -0.65 -7.38
CA THR A 17 8.68 -0.98 -8.05
C THR A 17 8.92 -1.74 -9.36
N ALA A 18 9.87 -1.29 -10.18
CA ALA A 18 10.24 -1.94 -11.43
C ALA A 18 10.76 -3.38 -11.21
N ASN A 19 11.61 -3.56 -10.19
CA ASN A 19 12.13 -4.88 -9.82
C ASN A 19 11.01 -5.82 -9.35
N GLU A 20 10.11 -5.33 -8.49
CA GLU A 20 8.94 -6.10 -8.05
C GLU A 20 8.08 -6.55 -9.24
N LEU A 21 7.70 -5.63 -10.14
CA LEU A 21 6.88 -5.96 -11.31
C LEU A 21 7.58 -6.96 -12.22
N THR A 22 8.87 -6.76 -12.52
CA THR A 22 9.65 -7.64 -13.37
C THR A 22 9.72 -9.06 -12.81
N THR A 23 9.97 -9.18 -11.50
CA THR A 23 10.05 -10.48 -10.83
C THR A 23 8.68 -11.17 -10.83
N ARG A 24 7.64 -10.51 -10.32
CA ARG A 24 6.32 -11.13 -10.14
C ARG A 24 5.63 -11.46 -11.46
N TYR A 25 5.70 -10.58 -12.45
CA TYR A 25 5.15 -10.86 -13.77
C TYR A 25 5.96 -11.94 -14.49
N GLY A 26 7.29 -11.90 -14.39
CA GLY A 26 8.16 -12.92 -14.97
C GLY A 26 7.90 -14.33 -14.40
N GLU A 27 7.73 -14.45 -13.08
CA GLU A 27 7.35 -15.70 -12.41
C GLU A 27 5.98 -16.23 -12.88
N ALA A 28 5.06 -15.33 -13.22
CA ALA A 28 3.73 -15.66 -13.73
C ALA A 28 3.70 -15.88 -15.26
N GLY A 29 4.83 -15.73 -15.96
CA GLY A 29 4.94 -15.93 -17.42
C GLY A 29 4.55 -14.71 -18.26
N TYR A 30 4.41 -13.52 -17.67
CA TYR A 30 4.13 -12.26 -18.36
C TYR A 30 5.40 -11.43 -18.51
N PHE A 31 5.93 -11.36 -19.71
CA PHE A 31 7.22 -10.74 -19.97
C PHE A 31 7.08 -9.33 -20.54
N GLY A 32 7.97 -8.46 -20.11
CA GLY A 32 8.02 -7.07 -20.50
C GLY A 32 9.28 -6.39 -19.99
N TYR A 33 9.29 -5.06 -20.01
CA TYR A 33 10.38 -4.27 -19.48
C TYR A 33 9.84 -3.00 -18.80
N PRO A 34 10.42 -2.59 -17.66
CA PRO A 34 10.03 -1.37 -16.98
C PRO A 34 10.70 -0.14 -17.62
N VAL A 35 9.96 0.96 -17.67
CA VAL A 35 10.45 2.30 -17.99
C VAL A 35 10.03 3.25 -16.89
N SER A 36 10.97 4.00 -16.34
CA SER A 36 10.71 4.98 -15.30
C SER A 36 11.72 6.11 -15.34
N THR A 37 11.32 7.25 -14.82
CA THR A 37 12.20 8.40 -14.56
C THR A 37 12.37 8.54 -13.05
N LYS A 38 13.58 8.84 -12.60
CA LYS A 38 13.86 9.03 -11.17
C LYS A 38 12.96 10.09 -10.56
N ASN A 39 12.34 9.79 -9.44
CA ASN A 39 11.40 10.64 -8.69
C ASN A 39 10.11 10.98 -9.46
N SER A 40 9.76 10.23 -10.51
CA SER A 40 8.50 10.44 -11.25
C SER A 40 7.27 9.98 -10.44
N GLY A 41 7.43 9.06 -9.50
CA GLY A 41 6.32 8.49 -8.71
C GLY A 41 5.50 7.44 -9.47
N PHE A 42 5.97 6.96 -10.61
CA PHE A 42 5.34 5.90 -11.39
C PHE A 42 6.34 5.13 -12.25
N VAL A 43 5.91 3.94 -12.70
CA VAL A 43 6.65 3.05 -13.60
C VAL A 43 5.70 2.54 -14.67
N HIS A 44 6.12 2.56 -15.93
CA HIS A 44 5.48 1.82 -17.00
C HIS A 44 6.15 0.45 -17.17
N TYR A 45 5.42 -0.63 -17.01
CA TYR A 45 5.86 -1.97 -17.38
C TYR A 45 5.27 -2.32 -18.75
N HIS A 46 6.07 -2.15 -19.80
CA HIS A 46 5.68 -2.41 -21.19
C HIS A 46 5.68 -3.91 -21.47
N LEU A 47 4.55 -4.43 -21.95
CA LEU A 47 4.42 -5.84 -22.30
C LEU A 47 5.00 -6.12 -23.67
N TYR A 48 5.70 -7.26 -23.83
CA TYR A 48 6.12 -7.73 -25.16
C TYR A 48 4.92 -8.23 -25.98
N ASP A 49 3.89 -8.75 -25.33
CA ASP A 49 2.63 -9.17 -25.95
C ASP A 49 1.47 -8.31 -25.43
N ALA A 50 1.01 -7.38 -26.26
CA ALA A 50 -0.08 -6.45 -25.91
C ALA A 50 -1.42 -7.17 -25.65
N SER A 51 -1.62 -8.38 -26.20
CA SER A 51 -2.86 -9.17 -25.99
C SER A 51 -2.99 -9.66 -24.54
N GLN A 52 -1.90 -9.68 -23.78
CA GLN A 52 -1.86 -10.12 -22.38
C GLN A 52 -2.19 -9.02 -21.36
N LEU A 53 -2.62 -7.83 -21.79
CA LEU A 53 -2.82 -6.69 -20.89
C LEU A 53 -3.78 -7.00 -19.73
N ASP A 54 -4.96 -7.54 -20.01
CA ASP A 54 -5.95 -7.93 -19.01
C ASP A 54 -5.46 -9.03 -18.08
N SER A 55 -4.87 -10.07 -18.65
CA SER A 55 -4.35 -11.20 -17.86
C SER A 55 -3.17 -10.78 -16.98
N THR A 56 -2.32 -9.86 -17.43
CA THR A 56 -1.24 -9.29 -16.61
C THR A 56 -1.82 -8.45 -15.46
N LEU A 57 -2.81 -7.58 -15.73
CA LEU A 57 -3.45 -6.76 -14.69
C LEU A 57 -4.09 -7.63 -13.59
N THR A 58 -4.58 -8.82 -13.94
CA THR A 58 -5.30 -9.70 -13.02
C THR A 58 -4.43 -10.73 -12.32
N GLN A 59 -3.11 -10.71 -12.52
CA GLN A 59 -2.20 -11.66 -11.87
C GLN A 59 -2.18 -11.50 -10.35
N PHE A 60 -2.21 -10.27 -9.86
CA PHE A 60 -2.30 -9.99 -8.43
C PHE A 60 -3.00 -8.66 -8.21
N ALA A 61 -3.69 -8.56 -7.09
CA ALA A 61 -4.30 -7.31 -6.69
C ALA A 61 -3.25 -6.34 -6.13
N VAL A 62 -3.46 -5.04 -6.30
CA VAL A 62 -2.51 -4.02 -5.81
C VAL A 62 -2.25 -4.10 -4.31
N HIS A 63 -3.21 -4.58 -3.52
CA HIS A 63 -3.04 -4.78 -2.08
C HIS A 63 -2.14 -5.97 -1.70
N GLU A 64 -1.73 -6.80 -2.69
CA GLU A 64 -0.74 -7.87 -2.55
C GLU A 64 0.65 -7.42 -2.99
N SER A 65 0.79 -6.19 -3.50
CA SER A 65 2.07 -5.61 -3.91
C SER A 65 2.78 -4.93 -2.74
N ILE A 66 4.10 -4.84 -2.81
CA ILE A 66 4.93 -4.13 -1.83
C ILE A 66 4.92 -2.63 -2.12
N PHE A 67 5.46 -2.22 -3.27
CA PHE A 67 5.68 -0.81 -3.62
C PHE A 67 4.56 -0.18 -4.47
N PRO A 68 3.92 -0.88 -5.41
CA PRO A 68 2.81 -0.32 -6.16
C PRO A 68 1.64 0.11 -5.26
N ARG A 69 1.13 1.32 -5.50
CA ARG A 69 -0.07 1.89 -4.84
C ARG A 69 -1.32 1.71 -5.68
N GLN A 70 -1.15 1.71 -7.00
CA GLN A 70 -2.17 1.42 -7.99
C GLN A 70 -1.53 0.75 -9.20
N LEU A 71 -2.29 -0.12 -9.88
CA LEU A 71 -1.90 -0.76 -11.13
C LEU A 71 -2.98 -0.45 -12.16
N VAL A 72 -2.61 0.24 -13.25
CA VAL A 72 -3.52 0.66 -14.32
C VAL A 72 -3.09 0.01 -15.63
N ALA A 73 -4.01 -0.70 -16.29
CA ALA A 73 -3.79 -1.23 -17.64
C ALA A 73 -3.94 -0.10 -18.66
N VAL A 74 -2.83 0.40 -19.18
CA VAL A 74 -2.80 1.46 -20.19
C VAL A 74 -2.99 0.86 -21.57
N PHE A 75 -4.02 1.29 -22.29
CA PHE A 75 -4.32 0.84 -23.66
C PHE A 75 -4.09 1.92 -24.72
N THR A 76 -3.96 3.20 -24.33
CA THR A 76 -3.54 4.26 -25.24
C THR A 76 -2.86 5.40 -24.47
N SER A 77 -2.03 6.15 -25.17
CA SER A 77 -1.33 7.33 -24.63
C SER A 77 -1.36 8.46 -25.66
N MET A 78 -1.32 9.68 -25.17
CA MET A 78 -1.32 10.90 -25.96
C MET A 78 -0.09 11.74 -25.62
N SER A 79 0.56 12.28 -26.64
CA SER A 79 1.59 13.31 -26.55
C SER A 79 1.13 14.57 -27.28
N ASP A 80 1.82 15.66 -27.03
CA ASP A 80 1.61 16.94 -27.72
C ASP A 80 0.15 17.46 -27.60
N ILE A 81 -0.46 17.23 -26.43
CA ILE A 81 -1.83 17.65 -26.14
C ILE A 81 -1.88 19.18 -26.11
N GLU A 82 -2.60 19.75 -27.05
CA GLU A 82 -2.80 21.19 -27.14
C GLU A 82 -3.66 21.69 -25.98
N LYS A 83 -3.47 22.96 -25.61
CA LYS A 83 -4.21 23.59 -24.51
C LYS A 83 -5.70 23.75 -24.82
N GLU A 84 -5.99 23.97 -26.08
CA GLU A 84 -7.34 24.14 -26.62
C GLU A 84 -8.01 22.77 -26.78
N ASP A 85 -9.28 22.69 -26.39
CA ASP A 85 -10.16 21.52 -26.53
C ASP A 85 -9.53 20.15 -26.12
N ARG A 86 -8.86 20.11 -24.98
CA ARG A 86 -8.32 18.83 -24.46
C ARG A 86 -9.36 17.72 -24.32
N VAL A 87 -10.64 18.09 -24.09
CA VAL A 87 -11.73 17.09 -24.02
C VAL A 87 -11.97 16.45 -25.38
N GLY A 88 -12.01 17.25 -26.45
CA GLY A 88 -12.12 16.73 -27.82
C GLY A 88 -10.96 15.82 -28.17
N GLN A 89 -9.73 16.25 -27.90
CA GLN A 89 -8.52 15.44 -28.17
C GLN A 89 -8.55 14.08 -27.44
N VAL A 90 -8.99 14.01 -26.16
CA VAL A 90 -9.15 12.73 -25.46
C VAL A 90 -10.25 11.87 -26.10
N LEU A 91 -11.37 12.46 -26.52
CA LEU A 91 -12.41 11.71 -27.22
C LEU A 91 -11.95 11.19 -28.59
N ASP A 92 -11.15 11.98 -29.31
CA ASP A 92 -10.60 11.56 -30.60
C ASP A 92 -9.62 10.40 -30.42
N ALA A 93 -8.69 10.47 -29.45
CA ALA A 93 -7.81 9.36 -29.12
C ALA A 93 -8.57 8.08 -28.73
N LEU A 94 -9.69 8.22 -28.04
CA LEU A 94 -10.55 7.09 -27.67
C LEU A 94 -11.36 6.52 -28.85
N ARG A 95 -11.58 7.27 -29.93
CA ARG A 95 -12.22 6.75 -31.16
C ARG A 95 -11.27 5.91 -32.01
N GLU A 96 -9.98 6.15 -31.89
CA GLU A 96 -8.91 5.47 -32.65
C GLU A 96 -8.56 4.08 -32.09
N VAL A 97 -9.10 3.71 -30.92
CA VAL A 97 -8.78 2.47 -30.23
C VAL A 97 -9.99 1.59 -30.00
N GLU A 98 -9.77 0.28 -30.04
CA GLU A 98 -10.79 -0.67 -29.60
C GLU A 98 -11.06 -0.51 -28.11
N LYS A 99 -12.32 -0.48 -27.75
CA LYS A 99 -12.78 -0.31 -26.39
C LYS A 99 -12.49 -1.59 -25.58
N PRO A 100 -11.62 -1.56 -24.55
CA PRO A 100 -11.26 -2.78 -23.82
C PRO A 100 -12.42 -3.37 -23.01
N HIS A 101 -13.38 -2.54 -22.61
CA HIS A 101 -14.60 -2.96 -21.92
C HIS A 101 -15.83 -2.26 -22.50
N SER A 102 -16.99 -2.90 -22.46
CA SER A 102 -18.24 -2.36 -23.04
C SER A 102 -18.61 -0.98 -22.49
N ILE A 103 -18.40 -0.77 -21.19
CA ILE A 103 -18.65 0.52 -20.51
C ILE A 103 -17.90 0.57 -19.16
N PHE A 104 -17.42 1.75 -18.79
CA PHE A 104 -16.76 2.00 -17.51
C PHE A 104 -17.75 2.56 -16.48
N GLY A 105 -17.56 2.20 -15.21
CA GLY A 105 -18.45 2.62 -14.11
C GLY A 105 -18.10 3.96 -13.50
N ALA A 106 -16.82 4.34 -13.55
CA ALA A 106 -16.29 5.56 -12.96
C ALA A 106 -15.08 6.08 -13.76
N ILE A 107 -14.63 7.30 -13.45
CA ILE A 107 -13.43 7.90 -14.01
C ILE A 107 -12.62 8.59 -12.91
N ASP A 108 -11.31 8.38 -12.93
CA ASP A 108 -10.33 9.20 -12.22
C ASP A 108 -9.46 9.95 -13.22
N VAL A 109 -9.22 11.24 -12.95
CA VAL A 109 -8.23 12.06 -13.67
C VAL A 109 -7.12 12.38 -12.70
N GLU A 110 -5.95 11.84 -12.96
CA GLU A 110 -4.87 11.73 -12.01
C GLU A 110 -3.55 12.31 -12.53
N TYR A 111 -2.58 12.39 -11.67
CA TYR A 111 -1.26 12.99 -11.92
C TYR A 111 -0.25 12.35 -10.95
N PRO A 112 1.07 12.44 -11.20
CA PRO A 112 2.07 11.91 -10.27
C PRO A 112 2.00 12.57 -8.89
N ASP A 113 2.12 11.78 -7.81
CA ASP A 113 2.17 12.31 -6.42
C ASP A 113 3.56 12.89 -6.12
N THR A 114 3.97 13.90 -6.90
CA THR A 114 5.23 14.65 -6.80
C THR A 114 4.95 16.14 -6.60
N GLU A 115 5.96 16.93 -6.21
CA GLU A 115 5.80 18.39 -6.12
C GLU A 115 5.44 18.99 -7.48
N ASP A 116 6.10 18.55 -8.56
CA ASP A 116 5.79 18.99 -9.92
C ASP A 116 4.38 18.53 -10.34
N GLY A 117 4.02 17.29 -10.05
CA GLY A 117 2.69 16.74 -10.32
C GLY A 117 1.57 17.51 -9.64
N LYS A 118 1.79 18.09 -8.45
CA LYS A 118 0.80 18.93 -7.76
C LYS A 118 0.36 20.15 -8.57
N THR A 119 1.17 20.63 -9.51
CA THR A 119 0.79 21.71 -10.43
C THR A 119 -0.40 21.31 -11.31
N LEU A 120 -0.52 20.02 -11.63
CA LEU A 120 -1.61 19.44 -12.41
C LEU A 120 -2.90 19.23 -11.59
N ALA A 121 -2.82 19.21 -10.26
CA ALA A 121 -3.94 18.87 -9.38
C ALA A 121 -5.20 19.72 -9.61
N LYS A 122 -5.01 21.04 -9.73
CA LYS A 122 -6.10 21.99 -9.99
C LYS A 122 -6.71 21.78 -11.39
N PHE A 123 -5.85 21.51 -12.36
CA PHE A 123 -6.27 21.22 -13.74
C PHE A 123 -7.06 19.91 -13.77
N CYS A 124 -6.51 18.78 -13.30
CA CYS A 124 -7.16 17.47 -13.30
C CYS A 124 -8.55 17.52 -12.64
N ARG A 125 -8.65 18.17 -11.47
CA ARG A 125 -9.93 18.36 -10.78
C ARG A 125 -10.96 19.11 -11.61
N LYS A 126 -10.56 20.18 -12.29
CA LYS A 126 -11.46 20.97 -13.16
C LYS A 126 -11.80 20.22 -14.45
N PHE A 127 -10.83 19.52 -15.01
CA PHE A 127 -10.96 18.77 -16.25
C PHE A 127 -11.89 17.55 -16.12
N THR A 128 -11.93 16.93 -14.95
CA THR A 128 -12.78 15.76 -14.67
C THR A 128 -14.26 16.00 -14.99
N VAL A 129 -14.79 17.21 -14.70
CA VAL A 129 -16.24 17.48 -14.85
C VAL A 129 -16.66 17.50 -16.32
N PRO A 130 -16.08 18.32 -17.20
CA PRO A 130 -16.46 18.33 -18.63
C PRO A 130 -16.12 17.00 -19.32
N LEU A 131 -14.98 16.37 -18.99
CA LEU A 131 -14.60 15.08 -19.56
C LEU A 131 -15.59 14.00 -19.20
N ARG A 132 -16.03 13.90 -17.94
CA ARG A 132 -17.05 12.93 -17.50
C ARG A 132 -18.36 13.06 -18.27
N GLN A 133 -18.80 14.30 -18.52
CA GLN A 133 -20.02 14.55 -19.30
C GLN A 133 -19.85 14.12 -20.77
N ALA A 134 -18.70 14.45 -21.37
CA ALA A 134 -18.39 14.07 -22.75
C ALA A 134 -18.29 12.55 -22.92
N LEU A 135 -17.62 11.85 -22.01
CA LEU A 135 -17.50 10.39 -22.00
C LEU A 135 -18.86 9.68 -21.81
N ARG A 136 -19.78 10.25 -21.01
CA ARG A 136 -21.16 9.74 -20.90
C ARG A 136 -21.91 9.86 -22.22
N LYS A 137 -21.80 11.01 -22.88
CA LYS A 137 -22.43 11.24 -24.21
C LYS A 137 -21.86 10.29 -25.28
N ALA A 138 -20.59 9.96 -25.16
CA ALA A 138 -19.90 9.04 -26.06
C ALA A 138 -20.06 7.55 -25.67
N ASN A 139 -20.90 7.23 -24.68
CA ASN A 139 -21.14 5.88 -24.15
C ASN A 139 -19.90 5.17 -23.59
N TRP A 140 -18.91 5.90 -23.10
CA TRP A 140 -17.76 5.36 -22.39
C TRP A 140 -18.03 5.15 -20.90
N LEU A 141 -18.89 5.97 -20.30
CA LEU A 141 -19.24 5.91 -18.88
C LEU A 141 -20.73 5.64 -18.66
N THR A 142 -21.04 4.93 -17.59
CA THR A 142 -22.41 4.76 -17.10
C THR A 142 -23.03 6.11 -16.73
N ALA A 143 -24.36 6.21 -16.81
CA ALA A 143 -25.10 7.44 -16.47
C ALA A 143 -24.89 7.85 -14.99
N LYS A 144 -24.86 6.86 -14.10
CA LYS A 144 -24.50 7.01 -12.68
C LYS A 144 -23.24 6.22 -12.39
N GLU A 145 -22.49 6.63 -11.37
CA GLU A 145 -21.31 5.90 -10.93
C GLU A 145 -21.67 4.47 -10.52
N ASN A 146 -20.82 3.51 -10.93
CA ASN A 146 -20.98 2.09 -10.63
C ASN A 146 -19.61 1.49 -10.32
N THR A 147 -19.33 1.33 -9.04
CA THR A 147 -18.05 0.80 -8.53
C THR A 147 -17.84 -0.69 -8.80
N GLY A 148 -18.88 -1.43 -9.21
CA GLY A 148 -18.77 -2.82 -9.64
C GLY A 148 -18.27 -3.01 -11.08
N LYS A 149 -18.09 -1.92 -11.83
CA LYS A 149 -17.54 -1.94 -13.20
C LYS A 149 -16.11 -1.42 -13.23
N PRO A 150 -15.34 -1.72 -14.31
CA PRO A 150 -14.01 -1.14 -14.50
C PRO A 150 -14.04 0.38 -14.39
N LYS A 151 -12.98 0.95 -13.82
CA LYS A 151 -12.78 2.40 -13.71
C LYS A 151 -11.82 2.87 -14.79
N LEU A 152 -12.19 3.93 -15.50
CA LEU A 152 -11.31 4.59 -16.47
C LEU A 152 -10.35 5.54 -15.75
N HIS A 153 -9.09 5.47 -16.09
CA HIS A 153 -8.02 6.35 -15.59
C HIS A 153 -7.48 7.21 -16.72
N ILE A 154 -7.38 8.52 -16.48
CA ILE A 154 -6.71 9.49 -17.33
C ILE A 154 -5.57 10.07 -16.50
N PHE A 155 -4.37 9.56 -16.69
CA PHE A 155 -3.20 9.95 -15.93
C PHE A 155 -2.38 10.96 -16.73
N PHE A 156 -2.35 12.21 -16.27
CA PHE A 156 -1.54 13.27 -16.85
C PHE A 156 -0.14 13.24 -16.27
N GLU A 157 0.84 12.79 -17.05
CA GLU A 157 2.25 12.91 -16.70
C GLU A 157 2.70 14.38 -16.75
N SER A 158 2.21 15.12 -17.73
CA SER A 158 2.38 16.58 -17.90
C SER A 158 1.10 17.19 -18.49
N PHE A 159 1.12 18.48 -18.79
CA PHE A 159 0.00 19.13 -19.50
C PHE A 159 -0.13 18.66 -20.95
N GLU A 160 0.95 18.14 -21.53
CA GLU A 160 1.07 17.70 -22.93
C GLU A 160 1.04 16.18 -23.11
N VAL A 161 1.19 15.41 -22.00
CA VAL A 161 1.25 13.95 -22.06
C VAL A 161 0.26 13.34 -21.10
N CYS A 162 -0.58 12.42 -21.60
CA CYS A 162 -1.43 11.61 -20.73
C CYS A 162 -1.52 10.15 -21.18
N HIS A 163 -1.79 9.28 -20.23
CA HIS A 163 -1.99 7.86 -20.40
C HIS A 163 -3.44 7.51 -20.06
N ILE A 164 -4.10 6.77 -20.94
CA ILE A 164 -5.49 6.34 -20.75
C ILE A 164 -5.49 4.85 -20.51
N GLY A 165 -6.06 4.48 -19.39
CA GLY A 165 -6.07 3.09 -18.95
C GLY A 165 -7.28 2.77 -18.08
N TYR A 166 -7.29 1.59 -17.51
CA TYR A 166 -8.38 1.15 -16.63
C TYR A 166 -7.86 0.29 -15.48
N THR A 167 -8.71 0.20 -14.46
CA THR A 167 -8.55 -0.75 -13.37
C THR A 167 -9.80 -1.60 -13.23
N LEU A 168 -9.63 -2.79 -12.67
CA LEU A 168 -10.71 -3.70 -12.31
C LEU A 168 -10.96 -3.63 -10.79
N PRO A 169 -12.20 -3.53 -10.32
CA PRO A 169 -12.52 -3.26 -8.90
C PRO A 169 -11.85 -4.21 -7.91
N LYS A 170 -11.75 -5.50 -8.26
CA LYS A 170 -11.15 -6.53 -7.40
C LYS A 170 -9.62 -6.36 -7.23
N TYR A 171 -8.96 -5.78 -8.22
CA TYR A 171 -7.49 -5.74 -8.31
C TYR A 171 -6.90 -4.36 -7.98
N ALA A 172 -7.74 -3.35 -7.85
CA ALA A 172 -7.35 -1.94 -7.70
C ALA A 172 -7.51 -1.42 -6.27
N SER A 173 -6.79 -0.34 -5.96
CA SER A 173 -7.13 0.51 -4.83
C SER A 173 -8.38 1.33 -5.14
N SER A 174 -9.25 1.50 -4.14
CA SER A 174 -10.40 2.41 -4.23
C SER A 174 -10.01 3.88 -4.04
N ASP A 175 -8.85 4.12 -3.43
CA ASP A 175 -8.38 5.45 -3.10
C ASP A 175 -7.81 6.19 -4.32
N HIS A 176 -8.03 7.50 -4.39
CA HIS A 176 -7.43 8.37 -5.40
C HIS A 176 -5.90 8.33 -5.32
N LEU A 177 -5.23 8.12 -6.46
CA LEU A 177 -3.79 7.86 -6.56
C LEU A 177 -3.32 6.61 -5.79
N GLY A 178 -4.22 5.75 -5.36
CA GLY A 178 -3.91 4.62 -4.47
C GLY A 178 -3.45 5.04 -3.07
N ILE A 179 -3.84 6.25 -2.61
CA ILE A 179 -3.37 6.86 -1.36
C ILE A 179 -4.50 7.00 -0.35
N CYS A 180 -4.43 6.24 0.73
CA CYS A 180 -5.28 6.42 1.90
C CYS A 180 -4.81 7.64 2.71
N ARG A 181 -5.57 8.74 2.66
CA ARG A 181 -5.23 10.00 3.36
C ARG A 181 -5.88 10.03 4.73
N LEU A 182 -5.11 9.67 5.76
CA LEU A 182 -5.56 9.66 7.14
C LEU A 182 -5.40 11.05 7.79
N LYS A 183 -6.36 11.40 8.65
CA LYS A 183 -6.28 12.61 9.45
C LYS A 183 -5.45 12.35 10.72
N PHE A 184 -4.45 13.17 10.97
CA PHE A 184 -3.67 13.10 12.20
C PHE A 184 -4.54 13.47 13.41
N PRO A 185 -4.65 12.58 14.43
CA PRO A 185 -5.35 12.90 15.67
C PRO A 185 -4.57 13.92 16.48
N SER A 186 -5.23 14.99 16.95
CA SER A 186 -4.58 16.10 17.67
C SER A 186 -4.02 15.70 19.04
N ASP A 187 -4.54 14.63 19.62
CA ASP A 187 -4.18 14.05 20.93
C ASP A 187 -3.13 12.95 20.84
N ALA A 188 -2.71 12.55 19.63
CA ALA A 188 -1.67 11.55 19.45
C ALA A 188 -0.27 12.13 19.73
N PRO A 189 0.60 11.43 20.47
CA PRO A 189 1.91 11.93 20.87
C PRO A 189 2.92 12.02 19.73
N SER A 190 2.70 11.31 18.63
CA SER A 190 3.62 11.26 17.49
C SER A 190 2.90 11.00 16.17
N ARG A 191 3.45 11.52 15.08
CA ARG A 191 2.95 11.24 13.71
C ARG A 191 3.12 9.77 13.30
N SER A 192 3.98 9.00 13.98
CA SER A 192 4.11 7.54 13.74
C SER A 192 2.80 6.77 13.97
N THR A 193 1.86 7.35 14.71
CA THR A 193 0.49 6.81 14.89
C THR A 193 -0.20 6.52 13.55
N LEU A 194 0.07 7.34 12.52
CA LEU A 194 -0.52 7.17 11.19
C LEU A 194 -0.01 5.94 10.45
N LYS A 195 1.21 5.47 10.74
CA LYS A 195 1.75 4.24 10.13
C LYS A 195 0.92 3.02 10.56
N LEU A 196 0.70 2.88 11.88
CA LEU A 196 -0.12 1.77 12.38
C LEU A 196 -1.57 1.89 11.92
N GLU A 197 -2.16 3.09 11.95
CA GLU A 197 -3.53 3.30 11.44
C GLU A 197 -3.66 2.94 9.97
N ASP A 198 -2.68 3.32 9.13
CA ASP A 198 -2.62 2.99 7.70
C ASP A 198 -2.54 1.46 7.50
N ALA A 199 -1.71 0.77 8.29
CA ALA A 199 -1.62 -0.68 8.27
C ALA A 199 -2.96 -1.35 8.63
N LEU A 200 -3.61 -0.88 9.70
CA LEU A 200 -4.89 -1.42 10.16
C LEU A 200 -5.98 -1.26 9.10
N VAL A 201 -6.05 -0.10 8.44
CA VAL A 201 -7.08 0.20 7.43
C VAL A 201 -6.80 -0.53 6.10
N ASN A 202 -5.55 -0.57 5.65
CA ASN A 202 -5.22 -1.01 4.28
C ASN A 202 -4.68 -2.44 4.17
N MET A 203 -4.26 -3.05 5.29
CA MET A 203 -3.68 -4.40 5.26
C MET A 203 -4.54 -5.44 5.96
N LEU A 204 -5.47 -5.04 6.84
CA LEU A 204 -6.34 -5.95 7.58
C LEU A 204 -7.80 -5.81 7.13
N SER A 205 -8.47 -6.93 6.88
CA SER A 205 -9.93 -6.95 6.73
C SER A 205 -10.62 -6.62 8.07
N ALA A 206 -11.89 -6.21 8.03
CA ALA A 206 -12.67 -5.95 9.25
C ALA A 206 -12.63 -7.14 10.24
N LYS A 207 -12.80 -8.36 9.74
CA LYS A 207 -12.72 -9.59 10.54
C LYS A 207 -11.33 -9.76 11.20
N GLN A 208 -10.25 -9.46 10.46
CA GLN A 208 -8.90 -9.51 11.00
C GLN A 208 -8.66 -8.41 12.05
N GLN A 209 -9.18 -7.19 11.83
CA GLN A 209 -9.09 -6.12 12.82
C GLN A 209 -9.77 -6.49 14.13
N GLU A 210 -10.99 -7.03 14.10
CA GLU A 210 -11.71 -7.51 15.29
C GLU A 210 -10.93 -8.58 16.06
N LYS A 211 -10.25 -9.48 15.33
CA LYS A 211 -9.43 -10.56 15.90
C LYS A 211 -8.15 -10.03 16.56
N VAL A 212 -7.48 -9.07 15.92
CA VAL A 212 -6.16 -8.55 16.30
C VAL A 212 -6.27 -7.48 17.39
N LEU A 213 -7.34 -6.66 17.36
CA LEU A 213 -7.53 -5.46 18.19
C LEU A 213 -8.66 -5.64 19.21
N ARG A 214 -8.71 -6.81 19.87
CA ARG A 214 -9.77 -7.11 20.82
C ARG A 214 -9.69 -6.16 22.03
N THR A 215 -10.80 -5.48 22.36
CA THR A 215 -10.92 -4.68 23.57
C THR A 215 -10.64 -5.52 24.82
N GLY A 216 -9.81 -5.02 25.73
CA GLY A 216 -9.33 -5.76 26.90
C GLY A 216 -8.22 -6.77 26.57
N GLY A 217 -7.84 -6.91 25.30
CA GLY A 217 -6.71 -7.72 24.88
C GLY A 217 -5.38 -7.06 25.26
N ARG A 218 -4.29 -7.82 25.14
CA ARG A 218 -2.94 -7.40 25.52
C ARG A 218 -2.08 -7.24 24.30
N ALA A 219 -1.24 -6.21 24.30
CA ALA A 219 -0.25 -5.95 23.28
C ALA A 219 1.10 -5.61 23.88
N VAL A 220 2.16 -5.82 23.09
CA VAL A 220 3.50 -5.29 23.37
C VAL A 220 3.88 -4.36 22.22
N ASP A 221 4.42 -3.17 22.56
CA ASP A 221 4.95 -2.19 21.63
C ASP A 221 6.46 -2.06 21.83
N LEU A 222 7.26 -2.62 20.88
CA LEU A 222 8.72 -2.57 20.90
C LEU A 222 9.21 -1.32 20.15
N GLY A 223 9.93 -0.44 20.86
CA GLY A 223 10.33 0.88 20.35
C GLY A 223 9.20 1.90 20.49
N ALA A 224 8.52 1.90 21.65
CA ALA A 224 7.28 2.59 21.86
C ALA A 224 7.39 4.13 21.89
N CYS A 225 8.53 4.70 22.33
CA CYS A 225 8.67 6.14 22.58
C CYS A 225 8.40 6.99 21.32
N PRO A 226 7.61 8.08 21.47
CA PRO A 226 6.85 8.57 22.61
C PRO A 226 5.45 7.96 22.77
N GLY A 227 5.09 6.90 22.02
CA GLY A 227 3.81 6.21 22.14
C GLY A 227 2.88 6.35 20.93
N GLY A 228 3.42 6.59 19.72
CA GLY A 228 2.58 6.76 18.54
C GLY A 228 1.79 5.50 18.17
N TRP A 229 2.40 4.33 18.28
CA TRP A 229 1.73 3.05 18.05
C TRP A 229 0.94 2.61 19.27
N THR A 230 1.49 2.78 20.47
CA THR A 230 0.78 2.59 21.75
C THR A 230 -0.57 3.33 21.77
N TYR A 231 -0.63 4.59 21.27
CA TYR A 231 -1.86 5.38 21.18
C TYR A 231 -2.97 4.65 20.40
N GLN A 232 -2.65 4.03 19.29
CA GLN A 232 -3.65 3.31 18.48
C GLN A 232 -4.21 2.09 19.19
N LEU A 233 -3.39 1.41 19.97
CA LEU A 233 -3.79 0.23 20.76
C LEU A 233 -4.65 0.63 21.94
N VAL A 234 -4.23 1.64 22.71
CA VAL A 234 -4.97 2.21 23.85
C VAL A 234 -6.33 2.76 23.42
N LYS A 235 -6.39 3.47 22.29
CA LYS A 235 -7.65 4.00 21.73
C LYS A 235 -8.67 2.89 21.41
N ARG A 236 -8.20 1.67 21.19
CA ARG A 236 -9.03 0.47 20.95
C ARG A 236 -9.27 -0.36 22.22
N GLY A 237 -8.84 0.17 23.38
CA GLY A 237 -9.08 -0.45 24.70
C GLY A 237 -8.18 -1.63 25.00
N MET A 238 -7.00 -1.72 24.38
CA MET A 238 -6.00 -2.75 24.68
C MET A 238 -5.10 -2.32 25.84
N TYR A 239 -4.62 -3.29 26.62
CA TYR A 239 -3.54 -3.11 27.58
C TYR A 239 -2.19 -3.25 26.87
N VAL A 240 -1.27 -2.31 27.07
CA VAL A 240 -0.01 -2.24 26.32
C VAL A 240 1.19 -2.25 27.26
N GLU A 241 2.07 -3.24 27.09
CA GLU A 241 3.44 -3.19 27.62
C GLU A 241 4.28 -2.41 26.61
N ALA A 242 4.65 -1.17 26.95
CA ALA A 242 5.39 -0.25 26.09
C ALA A 242 6.89 -0.32 26.41
N ILE A 243 7.69 -0.82 25.49
CA ILE A 243 9.11 -1.11 25.70
C ILE A 243 9.97 -0.11 24.95
N ASP A 244 10.67 0.73 25.68
CA ASP A 244 11.61 1.72 25.16
C ASP A 244 12.45 2.31 26.28
N ASN A 245 13.69 2.71 26.01
CA ASN A 245 14.51 3.48 26.95
C ASN A 245 14.05 4.93 27.08
N GLY A 246 13.34 5.47 26.08
CA GLY A 246 12.68 6.78 26.10
C GLY A 246 11.32 6.73 26.80
N LEU A 247 10.87 7.90 27.26
CA LEU A 247 9.60 8.00 27.99
C LEU A 247 8.39 7.94 27.05
N VAL A 248 7.36 7.23 27.49
CA VAL A 248 6.02 7.27 26.87
C VAL A 248 5.28 8.52 27.37
N ALA A 249 4.47 9.12 26.51
CA ALA A 249 3.74 10.35 26.83
C ALA A 249 2.82 10.19 28.06
N ASP A 250 2.81 11.18 28.96
CA ASP A 250 2.02 11.17 30.18
C ASP A 250 0.51 10.99 29.92
N SER A 251 0.02 11.50 28.78
CA SER A 251 -1.38 11.33 28.37
C SER A 251 -1.76 9.86 28.16
N LEU A 252 -0.82 9.02 27.73
CA LEU A 252 -1.02 7.58 27.58
C LEU A 252 -0.88 6.86 28.94
N MET A 253 0.12 7.22 29.73
CA MET A 253 0.32 6.65 31.06
C MET A 253 -0.89 6.89 31.97
N SER A 254 -1.50 8.07 31.89
CA SER A 254 -2.68 8.43 32.71
C SER A 254 -3.94 7.66 32.35
N THR A 255 -3.98 6.93 31.23
CA THR A 255 -5.12 6.08 30.87
C THR A 255 -5.26 4.84 31.75
N GLY A 256 -4.19 4.42 32.41
CA GLY A 256 -4.12 3.16 33.17
C GLY A 256 -4.08 1.90 32.29
N LEU A 257 -3.94 2.06 30.98
CA LEU A 257 -3.85 0.95 30.02
C LEU A 257 -2.42 0.69 29.55
N VAL A 258 -1.44 1.49 29.98
CA VAL A 258 -0.04 1.39 29.55
C VAL A 258 0.88 1.10 30.72
N GLU A 259 1.71 0.10 30.57
CA GLU A 259 2.83 -0.19 31.46
C GLU A 259 4.13 0.05 30.68
N HIS A 260 4.93 1.04 31.12
CA HIS A 260 6.20 1.35 30.47
C HIS A 260 7.37 0.64 31.12
N HIS A 261 8.17 -0.04 30.30
CA HIS A 261 9.41 -0.72 30.71
C HIS A 261 10.60 -0.13 29.98
N ALA A 262 11.52 0.48 30.74
CA ALA A 262 12.83 0.94 30.22
C ALA A 262 13.73 -0.28 29.99
N ALA A 263 13.59 -0.91 28.82
CA ALA A 263 14.25 -2.17 28.47
C ALA A 263 14.61 -2.23 26.98
N ASP A 264 15.55 -3.12 26.65
CA ASP A 264 15.88 -3.43 25.25
C ASP A 264 14.82 -4.36 24.66
N GLY A 265 14.16 -3.92 23.58
CA GLY A 265 13.13 -4.67 22.88
C GLY A 265 13.61 -6.02 22.32
N PHE A 266 14.89 -6.20 22.04
CA PHE A 266 15.44 -7.48 21.57
C PHE A 266 15.49 -8.54 22.66
N THR A 267 15.65 -8.13 23.91
CA THR A 267 15.76 -9.06 25.06
C THR A 267 14.48 -9.15 25.87
N TYR A 268 13.53 -8.25 25.67
CA TYR A 268 12.29 -8.23 26.40
C TYR A 268 11.42 -9.45 26.12
N ARG A 269 10.67 -9.86 27.13
CA ARG A 269 9.67 -10.92 27.07
C ARG A 269 8.40 -10.48 27.79
N PRO A 270 7.20 -10.84 27.30
CA PRO A 270 5.95 -10.38 27.90
C PRO A 270 5.80 -10.91 29.33
N GLN A 271 5.50 -10.02 30.27
CA GLN A 271 5.48 -10.38 31.70
C GLN A 271 4.24 -11.18 32.10
N PHE A 272 3.16 -11.00 31.37
CA PHE A 272 1.87 -11.61 31.72
C PHE A 272 1.45 -12.76 30.79
N GLY A 273 2.43 -13.40 30.17
CA GLY A 273 2.21 -14.50 29.25
C GLY A 273 1.92 -14.01 27.82
N ARG A 274 1.33 -14.87 27.00
CA ARG A 274 1.06 -14.60 25.59
C ARG A 274 0.19 -13.36 25.37
N VAL A 275 0.61 -12.48 24.44
CA VAL A 275 -0.17 -11.33 24.03
C VAL A 275 -0.90 -11.59 22.71
N GLU A 276 -2.00 -10.88 22.47
CA GLU A 276 -2.74 -10.92 21.22
C GLU A 276 -1.94 -10.31 20.08
N LEU A 277 -1.33 -9.14 20.32
CA LEU A 277 -0.64 -8.38 19.29
C LEU A 277 0.74 -7.90 19.75
N LEU A 278 1.74 -8.17 18.93
CA LEU A 278 3.06 -7.56 18.99
C LEU A 278 3.13 -6.46 17.93
N VAL A 279 3.56 -5.25 18.31
CA VAL A 279 3.87 -4.19 17.35
C VAL A 279 5.32 -3.70 17.54
N CYS A 280 5.95 -3.21 16.44
CA CYS A 280 7.33 -2.78 16.48
C CYS A 280 7.64 -1.72 15.40
N ASP A 281 8.13 -0.54 15.82
CA ASP A 281 8.66 0.51 14.91
C ASP A 281 10.13 0.87 15.27
N MET A 282 10.92 -0.11 15.73
CA MET A 282 12.33 0.08 16.07
C MET A 282 13.16 0.39 14.82
N ILE A 283 14.21 1.21 15.00
CA ILE A 283 15.21 1.50 13.96
C ILE A 283 16.33 0.46 14.07
N GLU A 284 16.25 -0.59 13.23
CA GLU A 284 17.22 -1.67 13.21
C GLU A 284 17.28 -2.33 11.82
N GLN A 285 18.26 -3.22 11.60
CA GLN A 285 18.39 -3.97 10.35
C GLN A 285 17.15 -4.85 10.08
N PRO A 286 16.65 -4.91 8.85
CA PRO A 286 15.43 -5.64 8.51
C PRO A 286 15.46 -7.12 8.88
N ASP A 287 16.56 -7.80 8.66
CA ASP A 287 16.76 -9.21 8.99
C ASP A 287 16.67 -9.49 10.51
N ARG A 288 17.26 -8.59 11.31
CA ARG A 288 17.21 -8.69 12.78
C ARG A 288 15.79 -8.52 13.30
N VAL A 289 15.03 -7.54 12.75
CA VAL A 289 13.63 -7.32 13.12
C VAL A 289 12.76 -8.50 12.65
N ALA A 290 12.93 -8.95 11.40
CA ALA A 290 12.19 -10.10 10.87
C ALA A 290 12.42 -11.36 11.71
N LYS A 291 13.67 -11.59 12.13
CA LYS A 291 14.02 -12.70 13.03
C LYS A 291 13.33 -12.55 14.39
N LEU A 292 13.43 -11.37 15.02
CA LEU A 292 12.80 -11.10 16.31
C LEU A 292 11.29 -11.36 16.28
N MET A 293 10.60 -10.84 15.25
CA MET A 293 9.15 -11.03 15.09
C MET A 293 8.80 -12.51 14.90
N GLY A 294 9.60 -13.23 14.08
CA GLY A 294 9.47 -14.68 13.91
C GLY A 294 9.65 -15.45 15.21
N ASP A 295 10.67 -15.10 16.00
CA ASP A 295 10.94 -15.74 17.31
C ASP A 295 9.76 -15.55 18.27
N TRP A 296 9.16 -14.35 18.34
CA TRP A 296 7.99 -14.10 19.20
C TRP A 296 6.79 -14.95 18.85
N LEU A 297 6.57 -15.22 17.57
CA LEU A 297 5.46 -16.07 17.11
C LEU A 297 5.76 -17.55 17.35
N VAL A 298 6.99 -17.98 17.09
CA VAL A 298 7.44 -19.38 17.27
C VAL A 298 7.41 -19.78 18.75
N GLU A 299 7.86 -18.89 19.64
CA GLU A 299 7.85 -19.09 21.09
C GLU A 299 6.46 -18.86 21.72
N HIS A 300 5.45 -18.59 20.89
CA HIS A 300 4.08 -18.32 21.33
C HIS A 300 3.93 -17.14 22.31
N TRP A 301 4.85 -16.17 22.30
CA TRP A 301 4.73 -14.95 23.12
C TRP A 301 3.71 -13.98 22.55
N ALA A 302 3.50 -13.99 21.23
CA ALA A 302 2.45 -13.24 20.56
C ALA A 302 1.62 -14.11 19.61
N THR A 303 0.38 -13.70 19.37
CA THR A 303 -0.52 -14.36 18.40
C THR A 303 -0.41 -13.74 17.01
N HIS A 304 -0.31 -12.43 16.95
CA HIS A 304 -0.26 -11.60 15.73
C HIS A 304 0.88 -10.61 15.85
N ALA A 305 1.38 -10.11 14.69
CA ALA A 305 2.39 -9.06 14.69
C ALA A 305 2.14 -8.03 13.59
N ILE A 306 2.45 -6.76 13.88
CA ILE A 306 2.52 -5.66 12.91
C ILE A 306 3.81 -4.89 13.18
N PHE A 307 4.65 -4.73 12.17
CA PHE A 307 5.95 -4.08 12.38
C PHE A 307 6.49 -3.43 11.11
N ASN A 308 7.44 -2.53 11.29
CA ASN A 308 8.15 -1.89 10.20
C ASN A 308 9.53 -2.50 9.99
N LEU A 309 9.91 -2.66 8.72
CA LEU A 309 11.26 -2.98 8.28
C LEU A 309 11.87 -1.71 7.66
N LYS A 310 12.94 -1.18 8.27
CA LYS A 310 13.67 -0.02 7.77
C LYS A 310 14.47 -0.43 6.54
N LEU A 311 14.35 0.34 5.46
CA LEU A 311 14.95 0.00 4.18
C LEU A 311 16.26 0.76 3.96
N PRO A 312 17.26 0.13 3.33
CA PRO A 312 18.48 0.81 2.91
C PRO A 312 18.19 1.80 1.77
N MET A 313 19.16 2.64 1.44
CA MET A 313 19.03 3.60 0.33
C MET A 313 18.99 2.93 -1.07
N LYS A 314 19.45 1.68 -1.19
CA LYS A 314 19.52 0.90 -2.43
C LYS A 314 19.09 -0.53 -2.17
N GLN A 315 18.65 -1.25 -3.22
CA GLN A 315 18.26 -2.66 -3.15
C GLN A 315 17.15 -2.92 -2.12
N ARG A 316 16.16 -2.02 -2.08
CA ARG A 316 15.07 -2.10 -1.10
C ARG A 316 14.18 -3.30 -1.34
N TYR A 317 13.86 -3.58 -2.61
CA TYR A 317 13.06 -4.75 -2.97
C TYR A 317 13.75 -6.05 -2.56
N GLU A 318 15.00 -6.22 -2.88
CA GLU A 318 15.83 -7.38 -2.55
C GLU A 318 15.90 -7.56 -1.02
N THR A 319 16.13 -6.46 -0.28
CA THR A 319 16.16 -6.47 1.20
C THR A 319 14.83 -6.94 1.80
N VAL A 320 13.70 -6.50 1.24
CA VAL A 320 12.38 -6.97 1.69
C VAL A 320 12.21 -8.44 1.40
N VAL A 321 12.57 -8.90 0.19
CA VAL A 321 12.46 -10.33 -0.20
C VAL A 321 13.28 -11.22 0.73
N GLU A 322 14.52 -10.83 1.05
CA GLU A 322 15.40 -11.56 1.97
C GLU A 322 14.81 -11.64 3.38
N ALA A 323 14.38 -10.50 3.94
CA ALA A 323 13.76 -10.44 5.27
C ALA A 323 12.47 -11.28 5.34
N MET A 324 11.64 -11.24 4.30
CA MET A 324 10.41 -12.00 4.23
C MET A 324 10.67 -13.50 4.03
N THR A 325 11.71 -13.87 3.32
CA THR A 325 12.15 -15.27 3.17
C THR A 325 12.60 -15.84 4.51
N LEU A 326 13.42 -15.10 5.25
CA LEU A 326 13.84 -15.46 6.60
C LEU A 326 12.63 -15.63 7.54
N LEU A 327 11.70 -14.68 7.54
CA LEU A 327 10.49 -14.72 8.36
C LEU A 327 9.63 -15.94 8.02
N LYS A 328 9.34 -16.18 6.75
CA LYS A 328 8.53 -17.31 6.29
C LYS A 328 9.17 -18.65 6.67
N SER A 329 10.50 -18.78 6.55
CA SER A 329 11.21 -20.00 6.94
C SER A 329 11.02 -20.34 8.44
N ARG A 330 10.95 -19.31 9.29
CA ARG A 330 10.68 -19.48 10.72
C ARG A 330 9.23 -19.87 10.98
N LEU A 331 8.26 -19.18 10.35
CA LEU A 331 6.84 -19.48 10.54
C LEU A 331 6.45 -20.86 10.02
N ASN A 332 7.15 -21.39 9.00
CA ASN A 332 6.93 -22.74 8.49
C ASN A 332 7.25 -23.86 9.51
N ALA A 333 7.97 -23.54 10.59
CA ALA A 333 8.20 -24.47 11.69
C ALA A 333 6.95 -24.66 12.58
N LEU A 334 5.94 -23.81 12.40
CA LEU A 334 4.68 -23.88 13.15
C LEU A 334 3.62 -24.67 12.35
N GLU A 335 2.76 -25.39 13.07
CA GLU A 335 1.58 -26.01 12.47
C GLU A 335 0.46 -25.01 12.12
N ASP A 336 0.60 -23.78 12.59
CA ASP A 336 -0.34 -22.69 12.41
C ASP A 336 -0.26 -22.09 11.00
N ALA A 337 -1.39 -21.65 10.49
CA ALA A 337 -1.45 -20.85 9.27
C ALA A 337 -1.37 -19.35 9.59
N PHE A 338 -0.64 -18.59 8.76
CA PHE A 338 -0.49 -17.15 8.90
C PHE A 338 -0.77 -16.45 7.59
N ALA A 339 -1.62 -15.42 7.62
CA ALA A 339 -1.72 -14.45 6.56
C ALA A 339 -0.62 -13.40 6.74
N VAL A 340 0.37 -13.41 5.85
CA VAL A 340 1.51 -12.49 5.89
C VAL A 340 1.42 -11.54 4.71
N LYS A 341 1.43 -10.23 5.01
CA LYS A 341 1.45 -9.16 3.99
C LYS A 341 2.56 -8.19 4.28
N VAL A 342 3.14 -7.61 3.24
CA VAL A 342 4.14 -6.54 3.33
C VAL A 342 3.80 -5.46 2.33
N ARG A 343 3.80 -4.19 2.76
CA ARG A 343 3.49 -3.05 1.90
C ARG A 343 4.28 -1.81 2.29
N HIS A 344 4.63 -1.01 1.28
CA HIS A 344 5.10 0.36 1.44
C HIS A 344 3.88 1.29 1.49
N LEU A 345 3.41 1.56 2.68
CA LEU A 345 2.22 2.37 2.91
C LEU A 345 2.49 3.87 2.68
N TYR A 346 1.45 4.67 2.54
CA TYR A 346 1.60 6.11 2.30
C TYR A 346 2.29 6.83 3.49
N HIS A 347 1.98 6.41 4.72
CA HIS A 347 2.56 7.01 5.92
C HIS A 347 3.92 6.44 6.32
N ASP A 348 4.39 5.39 5.64
CA ASP A 348 5.77 4.93 5.72
C ASP A 348 6.69 5.95 5.04
N ARG A 349 7.97 5.96 5.44
CA ARG A 349 9.02 6.76 4.78
C ARG A 349 9.98 5.80 4.06
N ASP A 350 11.13 5.56 4.68
CA ASP A 350 12.14 4.59 4.19
C ASP A 350 11.98 3.25 4.91
N GLU A 351 10.75 2.76 4.95
CA GLU A 351 10.37 1.49 5.58
C GLU A 351 9.19 0.85 4.85
N VAL A 352 8.99 -0.44 5.08
CA VAL A 352 7.75 -1.14 4.72
C VAL A 352 7.08 -1.68 5.98
N THR A 353 5.77 -1.74 5.97
CA THR A 353 4.97 -2.34 7.05
C THR A 353 4.66 -3.80 6.73
N VAL A 354 4.86 -4.67 7.70
CA VAL A 354 4.53 -6.10 7.64
C VAL A 354 3.41 -6.40 8.62
N THR A 355 2.42 -7.18 8.19
CA THR A 355 1.38 -7.73 9.06
C THR A 355 1.42 -9.25 9.03
N ILE A 356 1.34 -9.87 10.20
CA ILE A 356 1.25 -11.32 10.37
C ILE A 356 0.02 -11.62 11.22
N VAL A 357 -0.98 -12.18 10.60
CA VAL A 357 -2.23 -12.56 11.28
C VAL A 357 -2.37 -14.07 11.28
N ARG A 358 -2.42 -14.66 12.47
CA ARG A 358 -2.69 -16.10 12.61
C ARG A 358 -4.11 -16.39 12.15
N THR A 359 -4.26 -17.34 11.25
CA THR A 359 -5.52 -17.78 10.67
C THR A 359 -5.83 -19.22 11.07
N SER A 360 -7.07 -19.66 10.93
CA SER A 360 -7.38 -21.09 10.94
C SER A 360 -6.98 -21.71 9.58
N LYS A 361 -6.70 -23.03 9.55
CA LYS A 361 -6.37 -23.71 8.28
C LYS A 361 -7.49 -23.61 7.22
N ASP A 362 -8.70 -23.31 7.64
CA ASP A 362 -9.87 -23.14 6.77
C ASP A 362 -10.06 -21.70 6.24
N GLU A 363 -9.19 -20.75 6.65
CA GLU A 363 -9.27 -19.32 6.29
C GLU A 363 -8.15 -18.88 5.30
N VAL A 364 -7.31 -19.82 4.85
CA VAL A 364 -6.17 -19.56 3.91
C VAL A 364 -6.59 -19.79 2.45
#